data_7f45dfb5912fdc366b18087b49ee25e1
#
_entry.id   7f45dfb5912fdc366b18087b49ee25e1
#
_cell.length_a   1.000
_cell.length_b   1.000
_cell.length_c   1.000
_cell.angle_alpha   90.00
_cell.angle_beta   90.00
_cell.angle_gamma   90.00
#
_symmetry.space_group_name_H-M   'P 1'
#
loop_
_entity.id
_entity.type
_entity.pdbx_description
1 polymer ?
#
loop_
_entity_poly.entity_id
_entity_poly.type
_entity_poly.pdbx_seq_one_letter_code
_entity_poly.pdbx_strand_id
1 'polypeptide(L)'
;MKKDLVIFGAGGLGREILFQMQVNKKFLEEYHILGFVDDTPDLLDKNVNGFKVIGNSNWLEQYPAVINTVICLGNAQHRKMVAERLSKNKNIVFTTFIADDVRIPEEVAFGKGCIFCFSCIITVNISIGEFAVFNSDCTVGHDSRIGNYVTLYPSVNISGNVNIGDCSEIGVGTNVIQCRNIGNEVIIGAGSVVITDIPSKCTAVGIPAKPIKFH
;
A
#
# COMPACT_ATOMS: atom_id res chain seq x y z
N MET A 1 -0.77 26.63 7.69
CA MET A 1 -2.10 25.92 7.61
C MET A 1 -1.83 24.46 7.34
N LYS A 2 -2.57 23.56 8.00
CA LYS A 2 -2.50 22.14 7.70
C LYS A 2 -3.11 21.85 6.33
N LYS A 3 -2.61 20.80 5.67
CA LYS A 3 -3.14 20.34 4.38
C LYS A 3 -4.35 19.44 4.62
N ASP A 4 -5.46 19.69 3.96
CA ASP A 4 -6.64 18.82 4.03
C ASP A 4 -6.36 17.48 3.39
N LEU A 5 -6.77 16.40 4.06
CA LEU A 5 -6.52 15.01 3.67
C LEU A 5 -7.76 14.16 3.85
N VAL A 6 -8.02 13.29 2.88
CA VAL A 6 -9.01 12.23 2.96
C VAL A 6 -8.36 10.86 2.86
N ILE A 7 -8.96 9.88 3.52
CA ILE A 7 -8.57 8.48 3.43
C ILE A 7 -9.53 7.80 2.45
N PHE A 8 -9.02 7.32 1.32
CA PHE A 8 -9.82 6.55 0.37
C PHE A 8 -9.86 5.08 0.78
N GLY A 9 -11.06 4.58 1.08
CA GLY A 9 -11.32 3.26 1.64
C GLY A 9 -11.58 3.29 3.15
N ALA A 10 -12.83 3.05 3.55
CA ALA A 10 -13.28 2.98 4.94
C ALA A 10 -13.28 1.55 5.51
N GLY A 11 -12.71 0.60 4.79
CA GLY A 11 -12.55 -0.80 5.17
C GLY A 11 -11.49 -1.02 6.25
N GLY A 12 -11.05 -2.28 6.42
CA GLY A 12 -10.05 -2.68 7.44
C GLY A 12 -8.78 -1.85 7.36
N LEU A 13 -8.11 -1.85 6.21
CA LEU A 13 -6.86 -1.12 6.02
C LEU A 13 -7.04 0.39 6.28
N GLY A 14 -8.12 1.01 5.78
CA GLY A 14 -8.34 2.44 6.01
C GLY A 14 -8.48 2.80 7.48
N ARG A 15 -9.14 1.94 8.27
CA ARG A 15 -9.29 2.13 9.72
C ARG A 15 -7.97 1.94 10.47
N GLU A 16 -7.15 0.98 10.05
CA GLU A 16 -5.81 0.77 10.59
C GLU A 16 -4.88 1.95 10.29
N ILE A 17 -4.92 2.46 9.06
CA ILE A 17 -4.14 3.63 8.67
C ILE A 17 -4.61 4.89 9.40
N LEU A 18 -5.91 5.09 9.56
CA LEU A 18 -6.44 6.19 10.39
C LEU A 18 -5.87 6.14 11.80
N PHE A 19 -5.87 4.97 12.46
CA PHE A 19 -5.28 4.80 13.78
C PHE A 19 -3.79 5.18 13.80
N GLN A 20 -3.02 4.70 12.82
CA GLN A 20 -1.59 5.01 12.71
C GLN A 20 -1.34 6.51 12.46
N MET A 21 -2.20 7.18 11.67
CA MET A 21 -2.15 8.62 11.48
C MET A 21 -2.44 9.39 12.78
N GLN A 22 -3.45 8.94 13.56
CA GLN A 22 -3.84 9.60 14.80
C GLN A 22 -2.76 9.59 15.88
N VAL A 23 -1.90 8.59 15.92
CA VAL A 23 -0.79 8.52 16.88
C VAL A 23 0.50 9.15 16.35
N ASN A 24 0.58 9.45 15.05
CA ASN A 24 1.73 10.09 14.41
C ASN A 24 1.63 11.62 14.53
N LYS A 25 2.28 12.18 15.54
CA LYS A 25 2.24 13.63 15.81
C LYS A 25 2.74 14.48 14.63
N LYS A 26 3.83 14.07 13.98
CA LYS A 26 4.39 14.80 12.83
C LYS A 26 3.41 14.84 11.67
N PHE A 27 2.74 13.73 11.40
CA PHE A 27 1.72 13.65 10.36
C PHE A 27 0.56 14.60 10.68
N LEU A 28 0.07 14.62 11.93
CA LEU A 28 -1.01 15.51 12.36
C LEU A 28 -0.60 16.99 12.46
N GLU A 29 0.68 17.32 12.52
CA GLU A 29 1.14 18.71 12.38
C GLU A 29 1.00 19.22 10.94
N GLU A 30 1.19 18.35 9.96
CA GLU A 30 1.15 18.68 8.52
C GLU A 30 -0.26 18.53 7.92
N TYR A 31 -1.02 17.52 8.32
CA TYR A 31 -2.31 17.16 7.72
C TYR A 31 -3.49 17.33 8.67
N HIS A 32 -4.63 17.71 8.08
CA HIS A 32 -5.94 17.74 8.72
C HIS A 32 -6.83 16.68 8.07
N ILE A 33 -7.14 15.60 8.80
CA ILE A 33 -7.94 14.49 8.30
C ILE A 33 -9.40 14.92 8.27
N LEU A 34 -10.00 15.04 7.08
CA LEU A 34 -11.40 15.43 6.91
C LEU A 34 -12.36 14.24 7.11
N GLY A 35 -11.96 13.04 6.71
CA GLY A 35 -12.80 11.86 6.78
C GLY A 35 -12.39 10.80 5.78
N PHE A 36 -13.31 9.84 5.58
CA PHE A 36 -13.16 8.80 4.57
C PHE A 36 -13.87 9.15 3.28
N VAL A 37 -13.37 8.59 2.19
CA VAL A 37 -14.05 8.50 0.89
C VAL A 37 -14.17 7.01 0.56
N ASP A 38 -15.37 6.54 0.22
CA ASP A 38 -15.61 5.11 -0.07
C ASP A 38 -16.74 4.96 -1.10
N ASP A 39 -16.58 4.00 -2.02
CA ASP A 39 -17.57 3.76 -3.08
C ASP A 39 -18.72 2.84 -2.65
N THR A 40 -18.69 2.30 -1.43
CA THR A 40 -19.76 1.49 -0.86
C THR A 40 -20.95 2.40 -0.50
N PRO A 41 -22.12 2.30 -1.19
CA PRO A 41 -23.22 3.25 -1.02
C PRO A 41 -23.73 3.37 0.42
N ASP A 42 -23.78 2.25 1.13
CA ASP A 42 -24.32 2.19 2.51
C ASP A 42 -23.40 2.84 3.54
N LEU A 43 -22.17 3.20 3.17
CA LEU A 43 -21.22 3.86 4.05
C LEU A 43 -21.31 5.39 4.02
N LEU A 44 -21.91 5.98 2.99
CA LEU A 44 -22.03 7.43 2.89
C LEU A 44 -22.72 8.01 4.14
N ASP A 45 -22.16 9.10 4.68
CA ASP A 45 -22.57 9.76 5.92
C ASP A 45 -22.45 8.94 7.21
N LYS A 46 -22.03 7.69 7.13
CA LYS A 46 -21.75 6.88 8.33
C LYS A 46 -20.47 7.35 9.03
N ASN A 47 -20.48 7.20 10.35
CA ASN A 47 -19.30 7.40 11.17
C ASN A 47 -18.50 6.09 11.23
N VAL A 48 -17.23 6.17 10.88
CA VAL A 48 -16.27 5.06 10.92
C VAL A 48 -15.11 5.50 11.82
N ASN A 49 -14.96 4.87 12.97
CA ASN A 49 -13.90 5.16 13.95
C ASN A 49 -13.77 6.68 14.29
N GLY A 50 -14.90 7.38 14.43
CA GLY A 50 -14.92 8.81 14.78
C GLY A 50 -14.89 9.77 13.59
N PHE A 51 -14.71 9.29 12.36
CA PHE A 51 -14.70 10.10 11.14
C PHE A 51 -15.86 9.72 10.20
N LYS A 52 -16.42 10.72 9.55
CA LYS A 52 -17.48 10.48 8.55
C LYS A 52 -16.90 9.94 7.24
N VAL A 53 -17.71 9.14 6.54
CA VAL A 53 -17.54 8.91 5.11
C VAL A 53 -18.22 10.07 4.39
N ILE A 54 -17.41 10.99 3.84
CA ILE A 54 -17.87 12.30 3.34
C ILE A 54 -18.14 12.32 1.83
N GLY A 55 -17.83 11.23 1.13
CA GLY A 55 -18.03 11.14 -0.31
C GLY A 55 -17.58 9.80 -0.88
N ASN A 56 -17.65 9.70 -2.20
CA ASN A 56 -17.20 8.57 -2.99
C ASN A 56 -16.18 9.02 -4.06
N SER A 57 -15.77 8.11 -4.95
CA SER A 57 -14.86 8.43 -6.06
C SER A 57 -15.34 9.62 -6.89
N ASN A 58 -16.65 9.70 -7.21
CA ASN A 58 -17.20 10.81 -8.02
C ASN A 58 -17.04 12.15 -7.31
N TRP A 59 -17.31 12.18 -5.99
CA TRP A 59 -17.14 13.38 -5.18
C TRP A 59 -15.68 13.86 -5.18
N LEU A 60 -14.74 12.94 -4.98
CA LEU A 60 -13.32 13.27 -4.93
C LEU A 60 -12.78 13.66 -6.33
N GLU A 61 -13.21 12.97 -7.38
CA GLU A 61 -12.83 13.28 -8.77
C GLU A 61 -13.26 14.71 -9.18
N GLN A 62 -14.33 15.22 -8.61
CA GLN A 62 -14.86 16.57 -8.88
C GLN A 62 -14.47 17.61 -7.84
N TYR A 63 -13.64 17.24 -6.87
CA TYR A 63 -13.26 18.15 -5.78
C TYR A 63 -12.55 19.39 -6.33
N PRO A 64 -13.01 20.62 -6.01
CA PRO A 64 -12.58 21.82 -6.74
C PRO A 64 -11.26 22.40 -6.26
N ALA A 65 -10.79 22.04 -5.07
CA ALA A 65 -9.59 22.57 -4.43
C ALA A 65 -8.50 21.50 -4.29
N VAL A 66 -7.30 21.90 -3.91
CA VAL A 66 -6.22 20.96 -3.60
C VAL A 66 -6.60 20.11 -2.40
N ILE A 67 -6.53 18.80 -2.57
CA ILE A 67 -6.81 17.83 -1.51
C ILE A 67 -5.81 16.68 -1.55
N ASN A 68 -5.30 16.32 -0.38
CA ASN A 68 -4.42 15.18 -0.23
C ASN A 68 -5.25 13.90 -0.04
N THR A 69 -4.78 12.79 -0.59
CA THR A 69 -5.44 11.50 -0.40
C THR A 69 -4.44 10.37 -0.20
N VAL A 70 -4.76 9.47 0.71
CA VAL A 70 -4.08 8.18 0.88
C VAL A 70 -5.07 7.09 0.48
N ILE A 71 -4.70 6.24 -0.50
CA ILE A 71 -5.58 5.19 -1.02
C ILE A 71 -5.34 3.90 -0.22
N CYS A 72 -6.25 3.61 0.70
CA CYS A 72 -6.17 2.49 1.64
C CYS A 72 -6.95 1.26 1.14
N LEU A 73 -6.59 0.78 -0.04
CA LEU A 73 -7.14 -0.44 -0.65
C LEU A 73 -6.05 -1.51 -0.71
N GLY A 74 -6.26 -2.64 -0.04
CA GLY A 74 -5.29 -3.74 0.01
C GLY A 74 -5.10 -4.42 -1.35
N ASN A 75 -6.20 -4.63 -2.10
CA ASN A 75 -6.12 -5.24 -3.42
C ASN A 75 -5.42 -4.31 -4.42
N ALA A 76 -4.37 -4.83 -5.04
CA ALA A 76 -3.49 -4.08 -5.93
C ALA A 76 -4.21 -3.53 -7.17
N GLN A 77 -5.04 -4.34 -7.82
CA GLN A 77 -5.77 -3.96 -9.04
C GLN A 77 -6.83 -2.89 -8.75
N HIS A 78 -7.59 -3.03 -7.65
CA HIS A 78 -8.57 -2.02 -7.23
C HIS A 78 -7.88 -0.69 -6.89
N ARG A 79 -6.75 -0.75 -6.18
CA ARG A 79 -5.96 0.45 -5.86
C ARG A 79 -5.46 1.15 -7.11
N LYS A 80 -4.99 0.38 -8.11
CA LYS A 80 -4.57 0.89 -9.40
C LYS A 80 -5.72 1.60 -10.13
N MET A 81 -6.87 0.95 -10.26
CA MET A 81 -8.05 1.54 -10.93
C MET A 81 -8.47 2.86 -10.28
N VAL A 82 -8.50 2.92 -8.94
CA VAL A 82 -8.85 4.14 -8.22
C VAL A 82 -7.81 5.23 -8.43
N ALA A 83 -6.52 4.91 -8.31
CA ALA A 83 -5.44 5.88 -8.52
C ALA A 83 -5.45 6.46 -9.94
N GLU A 84 -5.62 5.62 -10.97
CA GLU A 84 -5.73 6.05 -12.37
C GLU A 84 -6.94 6.93 -12.61
N ARG A 85 -8.08 6.58 -12.02
CA ARG A 85 -9.31 7.37 -12.10
C ARG A 85 -9.12 8.74 -11.47
N LEU A 86 -8.66 8.80 -10.24
CA LEU A 86 -8.48 10.03 -9.47
C LEU A 86 -7.37 10.94 -10.03
N SER A 87 -6.37 10.38 -10.73
CA SER A 87 -5.29 11.15 -11.37
C SER A 87 -5.75 12.13 -12.45
N LYS A 88 -7.00 12.00 -12.91
CA LYS A 88 -7.62 12.94 -13.86
C LYS A 88 -7.86 14.32 -13.24
N ASN A 89 -8.13 14.38 -11.93
CA ASN A 89 -8.25 15.63 -11.20
C ASN A 89 -6.85 16.08 -10.71
N LYS A 90 -6.33 17.16 -11.27
CA LYS A 90 -5.00 17.69 -10.95
C LYS A 90 -4.89 18.33 -9.56
N ASN A 91 -6.02 18.54 -8.90
CA ASN A 91 -6.08 19.04 -7.53
C ASN A 91 -5.85 17.91 -6.49
N ILE A 92 -5.88 16.65 -6.89
CA ILE A 92 -5.63 15.53 -5.99
C ILE A 92 -4.12 15.30 -5.86
N VAL A 93 -3.64 15.33 -4.63
CA VAL A 93 -2.26 15.02 -4.28
C VAL A 93 -2.23 13.65 -3.60
N PHE A 94 -1.59 12.67 -4.25
CA PHE A 94 -1.42 11.34 -3.66
C PHE A 94 -0.30 11.36 -2.63
N THR A 95 -0.70 11.28 -1.36
CA THR A 95 0.20 11.38 -0.21
C THR A 95 0.76 10.01 0.15
N THR A 96 2.06 9.95 0.36
CA THR A 96 2.70 8.78 0.97
C THR A 96 2.52 8.85 2.48
N PHE A 97 2.08 7.77 3.09
CA PHE A 97 2.00 7.62 4.54
C PHE A 97 3.14 6.75 5.06
N ILE A 98 3.85 7.24 6.06
CA ILE A 98 4.92 6.52 6.75
C ILE A 98 4.58 6.55 8.24
N ALA A 99 4.46 5.38 8.86
CA ALA A 99 4.19 5.28 10.29
C ALA A 99 5.35 5.83 11.12
N ASP A 100 5.07 6.25 12.34
CA ASP A 100 6.00 7.05 13.18
C ASP A 100 7.28 6.29 13.56
N ASP A 101 7.21 4.96 13.64
CA ASP A 101 8.33 4.08 13.99
C ASP A 101 9.16 3.60 12.79
N VAL A 102 8.72 3.88 11.56
CA VAL A 102 9.42 3.47 10.33
C VAL A 102 10.53 4.45 9.99
N ARG A 103 11.71 3.92 9.71
CA ARG A 103 12.87 4.68 9.22
C ARG A 103 13.17 4.24 7.80
N ILE A 104 13.20 5.20 6.87
CA ILE A 104 13.57 4.97 5.47
C ILE A 104 14.88 5.69 5.20
N PRO A 105 15.96 4.96 4.88
CA PRO A 105 17.26 5.55 4.54
C PRO A 105 17.19 6.41 3.27
N GLU A 106 18.11 7.36 3.13
CA GLU A 106 18.18 8.27 1.97
C GLU A 106 18.45 7.50 0.65
N GLU A 107 19.09 6.35 0.73
CA GLU A 107 19.38 5.48 -0.41
C GLU A 107 18.16 4.68 -0.91
N VAL A 108 16.99 4.86 -0.29
CA VAL A 108 15.74 4.23 -0.71
C VAL A 108 14.92 5.23 -1.51
N ALA A 109 14.69 4.89 -2.77
CA ALA A 109 13.78 5.66 -3.64
C ALA A 109 12.39 5.03 -3.64
N PHE A 110 11.34 5.83 -3.48
CA PHE A 110 9.96 5.36 -3.61
C PHE A 110 9.07 6.37 -4.33
N GLY A 111 8.04 5.84 -5.00
CA GLY A 111 7.04 6.64 -5.70
C GLY A 111 6.00 7.25 -4.75
N LYS A 112 5.09 8.06 -5.31
CA LYS A 112 3.97 8.68 -4.59
C LYS A 112 2.94 7.65 -4.13
N GLY A 113 2.15 8.01 -3.11
CA GLY A 113 0.99 7.24 -2.67
C GLY A 113 1.32 5.92 -1.97
N CYS A 114 2.58 5.69 -1.59
CA CYS A 114 2.97 4.51 -0.84
C CYS A 114 2.48 4.55 0.60
N ILE A 115 2.32 3.38 1.20
CA ILE A 115 1.93 3.21 2.61
C ILE A 115 2.95 2.30 3.28
N PHE A 116 3.56 2.80 4.36
CA PHE A 116 4.46 2.03 5.22
C PHE A 116 3.86 1.99 6.63
N CYS A 117 3.27 0.84 6.98
CA CYS A 117 2.66 0.63 8.28
C CYS A 117 3.69 0.39 9.38
N PHE A 118 3.22 0.36 10.65
CA PHE A 118 4.05 0.11 11.82
C PHE A 118 4.99 -1.09 11.67
N SER A 119 6.17 -0.96 12.27
CA SER A 119 7.20 -1.99 12.37
C SER A 119 7.79 -2.45 11.03
N CYS A 120 7.56 -1.71 9.94
CA CYS A 120 8.23 -1.99 8.68
C CYS A 120 9.73 -1.67 8.77
N ILE A 121 10.56 -2.60 8.29
CA ILE A 121 12.02 -2.44 8.21
C ILE A 121 12.41 -2.41 6.73
N ILE A 122 12.77 -1.22 6.26
CA ILE A 122 13.26 -0.99 4.89
C ILE A 122 14.76 -0.73 4.99
N THR A 123 15.58 -1.60 4.39
CA THR A 123 17.03 -1.46 4.50
C THR A 123 17.60 -0.49 3.45
N VAL A 124 18.66 -0.78 2.74
CA VAL A 124 19.39 0.18 1.89
C VAL A 124 19.30 -0.20 0.39
N ASN A 125 19.52 0.79 -0.49
CA ASN A 125 19.59 0.62 -1.95
C ASN A 125 18.32 -0.02 -2.56
N ILE A 126 17.15 0.30 -2.02
CA ILE A 126 15.87 -0.25 -2.46
C ILE A 126 15.17 0.75 -3.37
N SER A 127 14.57 0.26 -4.45
CA SER A 127 13.67 1.04 -5.29
C SER A 127 12.24 0.52 -5.18
N ILE A 128 11.29 1.42 -4.90
CA ILE A 128 9.87 1.12 -4.71
C ILE A 128 9.06 1.96 -5.68
N GLY A 129 8.15 1.32 -6.41
CA GLY A 129 7.25 2.00 -7.34
C GLY A 129 6.19 2.84 -6.64
N GLU A 130 5.23 3.35 -7.42
CA GLU A 130 4.11 4.14 -6.91
C GLU A 130 3.06 3.25 -6.24
N PHE A 131 2.38 3.80 -5.22
CA PHE A 131 1.24 3.18 -4.55
C PHE A 131 1.50 1.78 -3.97
N ALA A 132 2.72 1.47 -3.60
CA ALA A 132 3.04 0.24 -2.89
C ALA A 132 2.53 0.30 -1.44
N VAL A 133 2.04 -0.83 -0.92
CA VAL A 133 1.55 -0.96 0.46
C VAL A 133 2.37 -2.01 1.19
N PHE A 134 2.99 -1.58 2.27
CA PHE A 134 3.71 -2.42 3.21
C PHE A 134 2.90 -2.45 4.51
N ASN A 135 2.17 -3.55 4.73
CA ASN A 135 1.45 -3.73 5.99
C ASN A 135 2.41 -3.93 7.15
N SER A 136 1.87 -3.94 8.36
CA SER A 136 2.66 -3.99 9.59
C SER A 136 3.64 -5.18 9.61
N ASP A 137 4.82 -4.94 10.19
CA ASP A 137 5.85 -5.95 10.40
C ASP A 137 6.43 -6.54 9.10
N CYS A 138 6.44 -5.77 8.01
CA CYS A 138 7.10 -6.18 6.77
C CYS A 138 8.59 -5.83 6.79
N THR A 139 9.43 -6.71 6.26
CA THR A 139 10.86 -6.45 6.09
C THR A 139 11.25 -6.52 4.62
N VAL A 140 12.09 -5.56 4.17
CA VAL A 140 12.65 -5.57 2.82
C VAL A 140 14.16 -5.42 2.89
N GLY A 141 14.86 -6.44 2.39
CA GLY A 141 16.31 -6.52 2.34
C GLY A 141 16.91 -5.66 1.22
N HIS A 142 18.20 -5.39 1.37
CA HIS A 142 19.01 -4.53 0.52
C HIS A 142 18.94 -4.89 -0.97
N ASP A 143 19.14 -3.89 -1.84
CA ASP A 143 19.25 -4.03 -3.30
C ASP A 143 17.98 -4.60 -3.97
N SER A 144 16.84 -4.55 -3.28
CA SER A 144 15.56 -5.08 -3.80
C SER A 144 14.82 -4.04 -4.62
N ARG A 145 13.96 -4.53 -5.54
CA ARG A 145 13.09 -3.71 -6.38
C ARG A 145 11.64 -4.14 -6.20
N ILE A 146 10.80 -3.23 -5.77
CA ILE A 146 9.37 -3.43 -5.55
C ILE A 146 8.62 -2.61 -6.60
N GLY A 147 7.80 -3.26 -7.40
CA GLY A 147 7.04 -2.62 -8.48
C GLY A 147 5.91 -1.71 -7.99
N ASN A 148 5.19 -1.13 -8.95
CA ASN A 148 4.04 -0.29 -8.68
C ASN A 148 2.87 -1.12 -8.14
N TYR A 149 2.09 -0.55 -7.23
CA TYR A 149 0.88 -1.18 -6.67
C TYR A 149 1.12 -2.53 -5.99
N VAL A 150 2.34 -2.86 -5.61
CA VAL A 150 2.62 -4.08 -4.85
C VAL A 150 1.99 -3.98 -3.46
N THR A 151 1.41 -5.08 -2.99
CA THR A 151 0.95 -5.21 -1.60
C THR A 151 1.75 -6.30 -0.90
N LEU A 152 2.48 -5.92 0.13
CA LEU A 152 3.02 -6.85 1.11
C LEU A 152 2.05 -6.89 2.30
N TYR A 153 1.41 -8.04 2.51
CA TYR A 153 0.53 -8.25 3.65
C TYR A 153 1.32 -8.41 4.97
N PRO A 154 0.69 -8.38 6.15
CA PRO A 154 1.42 -8.36 7.42
C PRO A 154 2.49 -9.45 7.55
N SER A 155 3.62 -9.10 8.17
CA SER A 155 4.75 -10.01 8.47
C SER A 155 5.38 -10.67 7.23
N VAL A 156 5.33 -10.02 6.07
CA VAL A 156 6.04 -10.48 4.87
C VAL A 156 7.52 -10.13 4.98
N ASN A 157 8.37 -11.13 4.72
CA ASN A 157 9.83 -10.96 4.79
C ASN A 157 10.45 -11.15 3.40
N ILE A 158 11.01 -10.08 2.86
CA ILE A 158 11.73 -10.05 1.60
C ILE A 158 13.22 -9.94 1.88
N SER A 159 13.99 -10.95 1.49
CA SER A 159 15.46 -10.92 1.63
C SER A 159 16.10 -9.99 0.60
N GLY A 160 17.44 -9.89 0.64
CA GLY A 160 18.18 -8.99 -0.25
C GLY A 160 18.12 -9.39 -1.74
N ASN A 161 18.22 -8.37 -2.63
CA ASN A 161 18.30 -8.55 -4.08
C ASN A 161 17.10 -9.33 -4.66
N VAL A 162 15.88 -9.00 -4.19
CA VAL A 162 14.62 -9.57 -4.68
C VAL A 162 13.93 -8.55 -5.57
N ASN A 163 13.39 -9.02 -6.70
CA ASN A 163 12.55 -8.20 -7.59
C ASN A 163 11.10 -8.67 -7.52
N ILE A 164 10.15 -7.75 -7.27
CA ILE A 164 8.71 -8.02 -7.28
C ILE A 164 8.08 -7.12 -8.34
N GLY A 165 7.39 -7.75 -9.29
CA GLY A 165 6.73 -7.04 -10.39
C GLY A 165 5.44 -6.33 -9.96
N ASP A 166 4.96 -5.45 -10.85
CA ASP A 166 3.78 -4.59 -10.63
C ASP A 166 2.53 -5.39 -10.28
N CYS A 167 1.68 -4.79 -9.45
CA CYS A 167 0.37 -5.31 -9.05
C CYS A 167 0.43 -6.71 -8.39
N SER A 168 1.57 -7.09 -7.82
CA SER A 168 1.70 -8.37 -7.12
C SER A 168 1.29 -8.23 -5.64
N GLU A 169 0.68 -9.29 -5.11
CA GLU A 169 0.18 -9.37 -3.74
C GLU A 169 0.88 -10.52 -3.01
N ILE A 170 1.61 -10.20 -1.96
CA ILE A 170 2.40 -11.18 -1.18
C ILE A 170 1.68 -11.44 0.13
N GLY A 171 1.11 -12.63 0.28
CA GLY A 171 0.25 -13.00 1.40
C GLY A 171 0.94 -13.00 2.76
N VAL A 172 0.12 -12.89 3.81
CA VAL A 172 0.55 -12.77 5.22
C VAL A 172 1.62 -13.81 5.58
N GLY A 173 2.72 -13.38 6.22
CA GLY A 173 3.78 -14.27 6.72
C GLY A 173 4.60 -14.98 5.65
N THR A 174 4.53 -14.53 4.38
CA THR A 174 5.36 -15.08 3.31
C THR A 174 6.82 -14.72 3.51
N ASN A 175 7.72 -15.68 3.25
CA ASN A 175 9.15 -15.47 3.26
C ASN A 175 9.73 -15.68 1.85
N VAL A 176 10.50 -14.71 1.36
CA VAL A 176 11.18 -14.77 0.07
C VAL A 176 12.69 -14.77 0.29
N ILE A 177 13.39 -15.83 -0.13
CA ILE A 177 14.85 -15.87 -0.02
C ILE A 177 15.50 -14.89 -1.02
N GLN A 178 16.78 -14.60 -0.76
CA GLN A 178 17.55 -13.66 -1.59
C GLN A 178 17.64 -14.05 -3.08
N CYS A 179 17.86 -13.05 -3.92
CA CYS A 179 18.10 -13.21 -5.37
C CYS A 179 16.94 -13.92 -6.10
N ARG A 180 15.69 -13.59 -5.75
CA ARG A 180 14.49 -14.14 -6.43
C ARG A 180 13.75 -13.07 -7.22
N ASN A 181 13.09 -13.54 -8.28
CA ASN A 181 12.21 -12.71 -9.09
C ASN A 181 10.77 -13.21 -8.96
N ILE A 182 9.86 -12.32 -8.60
CA ILE A 182 8.41 -12.54 -8.62
C ILE A 182 7.87 -11.65 -9.73
N GLY A 183 7.15 -12.24 -10.69
CA GLY A 183 6.63 -11.51 -11.86
C GLY A 183 5.55 -10.50 -11.53
N ASN A 184 4.94 -9.91 -12.56
CA ASN A 184 3.81 -8.99 -12.41
C ASN A 184 2.51 -9.75 -12.14
N GLU A 185 1.58 -9.13 -11.40
CA GLU A 185 0.24 -9.67 -11.16
C GLU A 185 0.28 -11.07 -10.53
N VAL A 186 1.24 -11.30 -9.63
CA VAL A 186 1.38 -12.57 -8.90
C VAL A 186 0.68 -12.46 -7.55
N ILE A 187 -0.03 -13.52 -7.18
CA ILE A 187 -0.58 -13.67 -5.83
C ILE A 187 0.18 -14.79 -5.12
N ILE A 188 0.92 -14.45 -4.07
CA ILE A 188 1.54 -15.44 -3.19
C ILE A 188 0.60 -15.70 -2.01
N GLY A 189 0.25 -16.96 -1.78
CA GLY A 189 -0.60 -17.34 -0.66
C GLY A 189 0.07 -17.15 0.70
N ALA A 190 -0.73 -16.94 1.74
CA ALA A 190 -0.24 -16.74 3.11
C ALA A 190 0.65 -17.89 3.59
N GLY A 191 1.71 -17.57 4.37
CA GLY A 191 2.65 -18.54 4.94
C GLY A 191 3.53 -19.26 3.93
N SER A 192 3.59 -18.81 2.69
CA SER A 192 4.43 -19.44 1.66
C SER A 192 5.91 -19.12 1.86
N VAL A 193 6.78 -20.01 1.31
CA VAL A 193 8.22 -19.80 1.26
C VAL A 193 8.67 -19.84 -0.20
N VAL A 194 9.08 -18.69 -0.74
CA VAL A 194 9.54 -18.56 -2.13
C VAL A 194 11.04 -18.81 -2.19
N ILE A 195 11.44 -19.92 -2.81
CA ILE A 195 12.84 -20.32 -3.00
C ILE A 195 13.26 -20.40 -4.48
N THR A 196 12.32 -20.18 -5.40
CA THR A 196 12.54 -20.14 -6.85
C THR A 196 11.77 -18.95 -7.42
N ASP A 197 12.16 -18.53 -8.62
CA ASP A 197 11.47 -17.45 -9.32
C ASP A 197 10.01 -17.86 -9.62
N ILE A 198 9.11 -16.90 -9.53
CA ILE A 198 7.67 -17.09 -9.76
C ILE A 198 7.27 -16.32 -11.03
N PRO A 199 6.68 -16.99 -12.03
CA PRO A 199 6.28 -16.33 -13.28
C PRO A 199 5.11 -15.37 -13.07
N SER A 200 4.95 -14.40 -13.99
CA SER A 200 3.83 -13.43 -13.95
C SER A 200 2.46 -14.10 -14.07
N LYS A 201 1.42 -13.40 -13.59
CA LYS A 201 0.01 -13.75 -13.77
C LYS A 201 -0.35 -15.13 -13.22
N CYS A 202 0.10 -15.43 -12.02
CA CYS A 202 -0.23 -16.68 -11.36
C CYS A 202 -0.50 -16.51 -9.87
N THR A 203 -1.19 -17.48 -9.30
CA THR A 203 -1.27 -17.70 -7.87
C THR A 203 -0.30 -18.81 -7.50
N ALA A 204 0.62 -18.56 -6.56
CA ALA A 204 1.58 -19.54 -6.06
C ALA A 204 1.42 -19.71 -4.54
N VAL A 205 1.50 -20.94 -4.05
CA VAL A 205 1.32 -21.24 -2.63
C VAL A 205 2.27 -22.35 -2.16
N GLY A 206 2.49 -22.43 -0.88
CA GLY A 206 3.13 -23.58 -0.20
C GLY A 206 4.59 -23.36 0.21
N ILE A 207 5.18 -24.41 0.76
CA ILE A 207 6.56 -24.50 1.23
C ILE A 207 7.20 -25.73 0.57
N PRO A 208 7.95 -25.52 -0.54
CA PRO A 208 8.18 -24.27 -1.25
C PRO A 208 6.96 -23.80 -2.06
N ALA A 209 6.86 -22.48 -2.30
CA ALA A 209 5.81 -21.87 -3.13
C ALA A 209 5.91 -22.37 -4.59
N LYS A 210 4.76 -22.82 -5.13
CA LYS A 210 4.63 -23.26 -6.53
C LYS A 210 3.38 -22.66 -7.16
N PRO A 211 3.41 -22.26 -8.44
CA PRO A 211 2.22 -21.87 -9.17
C PRO A 211 1.16 -22.97 -9.16
N ILE A 212 -0.07 -22.60 -8.78
CA ILE A 212 -1.23 -23.52 -8.77
C ILE A 212 -2.31 -23.08 -9.75
N LYS A 213 -2.26 -21.83 -10.21
CA LYS A 213 -3.24 -21.25 -11.15
C LYS A 213 -2.59 -20.11 -11.92
N PHE A 214 -2.86 -20.02 -13.21
CA PHE A 214 -2.55 -18.86 -14.06
C PHE A 214 -3.82 -18.07 -14.37
N HIS A 215 -3.73 -16.73 -14.47
CA HIS A 215 -4.86 -15.83 -14.75
C HIS A 215 -4.79 -15.28 -16.17
#